data_83e3bd69fa9a9c4fe42eda76d0c78493
#
_entry.id   83e3bd69fa9a9c4fe42eda76d0c78493
#
_cell.length_a   1.000
_cell.length_b   1.000
_cell.length_c   1.000
_cell.angle_alpha   90.00
_cell.angle_beta   90.00
_cell.angle_gamma   90.00
#
_symmetry.space_group_name_H-M   'P 1'
#
loop_
_entity.id
_entity.type
_entity.pdbx_description
1 polymer ?
#
loop_
_entity_poly.entity_id
_entity_poly.type
_entity_poly.pdbx_seq_one_letter_code
_entity_poly.pdbx_strand_id
1 'polypeptide(L)'
;MFLYKRYIRFGITAIFAVATLTVGAQEQHAPPKQKGIMGFARKVMNFLDTMAVSGIDTTYIAAPKLPWQVMTKLALNQSEVKMNASVAAAPFAPWGITSDVLCEPRIRTDVTSAVGAWVGYRGYGVGLSKQVAGDKGFYLVLTAMGGRYGANIRFHNFKTDNPRVKFSFDTEEGHEVEYPEVELESPINVKTITADAYYMFNGKRFSYSAAYDQSMYQLRSAGSFIVGATYFQSSIDYADNTNADLIFYMNNVGKIKQWQASLGVGYAYNYVPHRNWLISMMAMPTFTFVNHIKAERYGSNWKDSFLDGDEDLDYELWKITPEGTVSRNSNMKLNIDLRLAATYNIGRFFVAAYGTLTQNNANFEGNKTRTLSWYVNSFFGYRF
;
A
#
# COMPACT_ATOMS: atom_id res chain seq x y z
N MET A 1 11.60 -5.93 17.89
CA MET A 1 12.48 -4.98 17.17
C MET A 1 13.80 -5.59 16.67
N PHE A 2 14.45 -6.50 17.40
CA PHE A 2 15.74 -7.11 17.01
C PHE A 2 15.67 -8.11 15.83
N LEU A 3 14.63 -8.91 15.73
CA LEU A 3 14.46 -9.91 14.65
C LEU A 3 14.25 -9.26 13.26
N TYR A 4 13.52 -8.14 13.20
CA TYR A 4 13.24 -7.41 11.96
C TYR A 4 14.49 -6.82 11.28
N LYS A 5 15.44 -6.27 12.07
CA LYS A 5 16.73 -5.77 11.55
C LYS A 5 17.61 -6.88 10.95
N ARG A 6 17.47 -8.11 11.44
CA ARG A 6 18.27 -9.26 10.98
C ARG A 6 17.83 -9.76 9.60
N TYR A 7 16.53 -9.82 9.33
CA TYR A 7 15.99 -10.26 8.03
C TYR A 7 16.22 -9.23 6.91
N ILE A 8 16.13 -7.93 7.19
CA ILE A 8 16.43 -6.89 6.21
C ILE A 8 17.92 -6.92 5.83
N ARG A 9 18.83 -7.08 6.80
CA ARG A 9 20.27 -7.22 6.53
C ARG A 9 20.56 -8.46 5.69
N PHE A 10 19.96 -9.60 5.97
CA PHE A 10 20.14 -10.82 5.16
C PHE A 10 19.62 -10.66 3.73
N GLY A 11 18.44 -10.07 3.54
CA GLY A 11 17.87 -9.83 2.21
C GLY A 11 18.73 -8.88 1.36
N ILE A 12 19.17 -7.75 1.92
CA ILE A 12 20.00 -6.76 1.25
C ILE A 12 21.39 -7.34 0.94
N THR A 13 21.99 -8.07 1.89
CA THR A 13 23.32 -8.68 1.70
C THR A 13 23.28 -9.76 0.63
N ALA A 14 22.23 -10.57 0.54
CA ALA A 14 22.08 -11.59 -0.48
C ALA A 14 21.91 -10.97 -1.89
N ILE A 15 21.18 -9.86 -2.03
CA ILE A 15 20.99 -9.17 -3.31
C ILE A 15 22.26 -8.45 -3.74
N PHE A 16 22.98 -7.78 -2.83
CA PHE A 16 24.28 -7.17 -3.14
C PHE A 16 25.35 -8.22 -3.48
N ALA A 17 25.35 -9.36 -2.80
CA ALA A 17 26.26 -10.46 -3.13
C ALA A 17 26.00 -11.03 -4.54
N VAL A 18 24.74 -11.12 -4.97
CA VAL A 18 24.41 -11.55 -6.35
C VAL A 18 24.80 -10.47 -7.36
N ALA A 19 24.59 -9.18 -7.07
CA ALA A 19 24.96 -8.08 -7.97
C ALA A 19 26.47 -7.92 -8.15
N THR A 20 27.26 -8.05 -7.07
CA THR A 20 28.74 -7.97 -7.15
C THR A 20 29.37 -9.16 -7.86
N LEU A 21 28.75 -10.34 -7.80
CA LEU A 21 29.23 -11.55 -8.47
C LEU A 21 29.00 -11.52 -9.99
N THR A 22 28.09 -10.70 -10.50
CA THR A 22 27.74 -10.65 -11.94
C THR A 22 28.53 -9.61 -12.73
N VAL A 23 29.06 -8.56 -12.08
CA VAL A 23 29.87 -7.53 -12.76
C VAL A 23 31.27 -8.08 -13.17
N GLY A 24 31.77 -9.14 -12.51
CA GLY A 24 33.06 -9.77 -12.82
C GLY A 24 33.02 -10.89 -13.86
N ALA A 25 31.86 -11.22 -14.45
CA ALA A 25 31.71 -12.45 -15.26
C ALA A 25 31.67 -12.21 -16.78
N GLN A 26 32.28 -11.14 -17.30
CA GLN A 26 32.35 -10.85 -18.73
C GLN A 26 33.66 -11.24 -19.39
N GLU A 27 34.25 -12.38 -19.01
CA GLU A 27 35.32 -13.02 -19.80
C GLU A 27 34.87 -14.39 -20.28
N GLN A 28 34.94 -14.55 -21.60
CA GLN A 28 34.62 -15.78 -22.34
C GLN A 28 35.66 -16.86 -22.07
N HIS A 29 35.42 -17.75 -21.12
CA HIS A 29 36.06 -19.08 -21.07
C HIS A 29 35.04 -20.12 -20.59
N ALA A 30 35.08 -21.31 -21.21
CA ALA A 30 34.19 -22.43 -20.87
C ALA A 30 34.23 -22.72 -19.35
N PRO A 31 33.08 -22.79 -18.68
CA PRO A 31 33.07 -22.74 -17.23
C PRO A 31 33.47 -24.07 -16.59
N PRO A 32 34.37 -24.05 -15.60
CA PRO A 32 34.53 -25.17 -14.68
C PRO A 32 33.22 -25.38 -13.91
N LYS A 33 32.91 -26.64 -13.54
CA LYS A 33 31.76 -27.00 -12.70
C LYS A 33 31.88 -26.27 -11.34
N GLN A 34 31.36 -25.06 -11.26
CA GLN A 34 31.32 -24.28 -10.01
C GLN A 34 30.33 -24.91 -9.03
N LYS A 35 30.87 -25.57 -7.99
CA LYS A 35 30.12 -26.05 -6.82
C LYS A 35 30.05 -24.90 -5.82
N GLY A 36 28.88 -24.64 -5.20
CA GLY A 36 28.71 -23.63 -4.17
C GLY A 36 27.69 -22.51 -4.52
N ILE A 37 27.77 -21.43 -3.80
CA ILE A 37 26.83 -20.27 -3.89
C ILE A 37 26.72 -19.72 -5.32
N MET A 38 27.83 -19.66 -6.07
CA MET A 38 27.88 -19.16 -7.45
C MET A 38 27.15 -20.07 -8.43
N GLY A 39 27.27 -21.41 -8.23
CA GLY A 39 26.51 -22.40 -9.01
C GLY A 39 25.01 -22.34 -8.74
N PHE A 40 24.63 -22.11 -7.49
CA PHE A 40 23.23 -21.90 -7.12
C PHE A 40 22.68 -20.59 -7.74
N ALA A 41 23.40 -19.48 -7.61
CA ALA A 41 23.01 -18.19 -8.21
C ALA A 41 22.78 -18.31 -9.72
N ARG A 42 23.69 -18.99 -10.46
CA ARG A 42 23.53 -19.24 -11.90
C ARG A 42 22.28 -20.07 -12.22
N LYS A 43 21.99 -21.11 -11.42
CA LYS A 43 20.77 -21.92 -11.62
C LYS A 43 19.50 -21.07 -11.40
N VAL A 44 19.51 -20.23 -10.37
CA VAL A 44 18.40 -19.29 -10.11
C VAL A 44 18.25 -18.32 -11.28
N MET A 45 19.32 -17.69 -11.75
CA MET A 45 19.27 -16.77 -12.89
C MET A 45 18.75 -17.45 -14.17
N ASN A 46 19.25 -18.64 -14.51
CA ASN A 46 18.76 -19.39 -15.65
C ASN A 46 17.27 -19.75 -15.54
N PHE A 47 16.82 -20.11 -14.33
CA PHE A 47 15.41 -20.35 -14.07
C PHE A 47 14.58 -19.08 -14.28
N LEU A 48 15.03 -17.93 -13.74
CA LEU A 48 14.36 -16.65 -13.89
C LEU A 48 14.31 -16.18 -15.35
N ASP A 49 15.41 -16.37 -16.11
CA ASP A 49 15.44 -16.08 -17.54
C ASP A 49 14.40 -16.91 -18.31
N THR A 50 14.34 -18.21 -18.01
CA THR A 50 13.37 -19.12 -18.65
C THR A 50 11.94 -18.71 -18.32
N MET A 51 11.65 -18.43 -17.04
CA MET A 51 10.31 -18.04 -16.58
C MET A 51 9.86 -16.69 -17.16
N ALA A 52 10.77 -15.72 -17.30
CA ALA A 52 10.46 -14.40 -17.81
C ALA A 52 9.97 -14.43 -19.27
N VAL A 53 10.52 -15.31 -20.11
CA VAL A 53 10.23 -15.37 -21.56
C VAL A 53 9.42 -16.59 -21.97
N SER A 54 9.08 -17.49 -21.05
CA SER A 54 8.37 -18.72 -21.35
C SER A 54 6.97 -18.45 -21.90
N GLY A 55 6.71 -18.97 -23.12
CA GLY A 55 5.40 -18.97 -23.73
C GLY A 55 4.86 -17.62 -24.20
N ILE A 56 5.76 -16.63 -24.43
CA ILE A 56 5.40 -15.34 -25.04
C ILE A 56 5.33 -15.43 -26.57
N ASP A 57 4.48 -14.63 -27.20
CA ASP A 57 4.45 -14.39 -28.63
C ASP A 57 5.36 -13.20 -28.95
N THR A 58 6.52 -13.49 -29.56
CA THR A 58 7.56 -12.48 -29.85
C THR A 58 7.12 -11.39 -30.82
N THR A 59 5.99 -11.55 -31.50
CA THR A 59 5.40 -10.50 -32.33
C THR A 59 4.62 -9.46 -31.50
N TYR A 60 4.25 -9.77 -30.25
CA TYR A 60 3.52 -8.93 -29.32
C TYR A 60 4.38 -8.46 -28.14
N ILE A 61 5.31 -9.28 -27.68
CA ILE A 61 6.13 -9.01 -26.48
C ILE A 61 7.58 -9.33 -26.79
N ALA A 62 8.49 -8.47 -26.35
CA ALA A 62 9.93 -8.73 -26.45
C ALA A 62 10.62 -8.54 -25.09
N ALA A 63 11.59 -9.39 -24.80
CA ALA A 63 12.48 -9.18 -23.67
C ALA A 63 13.62 -8.23 -24.04
N PRO A 64 14.02 -7.29 -23.16
CA PRO A 64 15.23 -6.51 -23.33
C PRO A 64 16.45 -7.44 -23.45
N LYS A 65 17.39 -7.08 -24.33
CA LYS A 65 18.68 -7.82 -24.45
C LYS A 65 19.47 -7.76 -23.14
N LEU A 66 19.41 -6.64 -22.45
CA LEU A 66 20.07 -6.39 -21.18
C LEU A 66 19.11 -6.75 -20.04
N PRO A 67 19.44 -7.72 -19.17
CA PRO A 67 18.50 -8.25 -18.18
C PRO A 67 18.41 -7.44 -16.89
N TRP A 68 19.44 -6.68 -16.57
CA TRP A 68 19.51 -5.83 -15.40
C TRP A 68 18.92 -4.46 -15.66
N GLN A 69 18.28 -3.91 -14.64
CA GLN A 69 17.77 -2.54 -14.69
C GLN A 69 17.84 -1.87 -13.31
N VAL A 70 18.09 -0.58 -13.35
CA VAL A 70 18.03 0.31 -12.19
C VAL A 70 17.08 1.45 -12.49
N MET A 71 16.30 1.85 -11.51
CA MET A 71 15.35 2.96 -11.63
C MET A 71 15.49 3.91 -10.44
N THR A 72 15.46 5.21 -10.71
CA THR A 72 15.10 6.19 -9.69
C THR A 72 13.58 6.30 -9.63
N LYS A 73 13.06 6.55 -8.45
CA LYS A 73 11.62 6.60 -8.19
C LYS A 73 11.26 7.90 -7.50
N LEU A 74 10.25 8.57 -8.02
CA LEU A 74 9.49 9.62 -7.35
C LEU A 74 8.08 9.10 -7.09
N ALA A 75 7.60 9.22 -5.87
CA ALA A 75 6.27 8.76 -5.50
C ALA A 75 5.50 9.89 -4.81
N LEU A 76 4.22 10.01 -5.17
CA LEU A 76 3.24 10.84 -4.47
C LEU A 76 2.14 9.91 -3.97
N ASN A 77 1.71 10.08 -2.73
CA ASN A 77 0.62 9.30 -2.16
C ASN A 77 -0.18 10.08 -1.15
N GLN A 78 -1.43 9.67 -0.98
CA GLN A 78 -2.33 10.15 0.05
C GLN A 78 -3.32 9.04 0.42
N SER A 79 -3.70 8.99 1.68
CA SER A 79 -4.72 8.08 2.18
C SER A 79 -5.76 8.85 2.97
N GLU A 80 -7.03 8.46 2.78
CA GLU A 80 -8.16 8.97 3.55
C GLU A 80 -8.92 7.78 4.14
N VAL A 81 -9.25 7.89 5.42
CA VAL A 81 -10.09 6.93 6.14
C VAL A 81 -11.34 7.66 6.57
N LYS A 82 -12.49 7.25 6.05
CA LYS A 82 -13.81 7.70 6.50
C LYS A 82 -14.44 6.60 7.34
N MET A 83 -14.95 6.96 8.51
CA MET A 83 -15.68 6.05 9.38
C MET A 83 -17.05 6.62 9.68
N ASN A 84 -18.03 5.74 9.85
CA ASN A 84 -19.31 6.10 10.44
C ASN A 84 -19.32 5.43 11.82
N ALA A 85 -19.29 6.23 12.87
CA ALA A 85 -19.30 5.76 14.25
C ALA A 85 -20.59 6.26 14.94
N SER A 86 -21.19 5.42 15.75
CA SER A 86 -22.28 5.82 16.66
C SER A 86 -21.67 5.98 18.05
N VAL A 87 -21.73 7.17 18.59
CA VAL A 87 -21.29 7.47 19.96
C VAL A 87 -22.51 7.45 20.88
N ALA A 88 -22.43 6.68 21.96
CA ALA A 88 -23.54 6.53 22.89
C ALA A 88 -23.96 7.88 23.49
N ALA A 89 -25.25 8.10 23.62
CA ALA A 89 -25.84 9.33 24.18
C ALA A 89 -25.48 9.57 25.65
N ALA A 90 -25.22 8.51 26.42
CA ALA A 90 -25.06 8.60 27.87
C ALA A 90 -24.04 9.66 28.36
N PRO A 91 -22.89 9.87 27.73
CA PRO A 91 -21.97 10.96 28.09
C PRO A 91 -22.51 12.37 27.85
N PHE A 92 -23.44 12.52 26.92
CA PHE A 92 -24.00 13.81 26.50
C PHE A 92 -25.36 14.12 27.11
N ALA A 93 -25.89 13.21 27.95
CA ALA A 93 -27.16 13.38 28.63
C ALA A 93 -27.25 14.69 29.45
N PRO A 94 -26.19 15.20 30.10
CA PRO A 94 -26.23 16.50 30.77
C PRO A 94 -26.56 17.69 29.86
N TRP A 95 -26.30 17.56 28.55
CA TRP A 95 -26.62 18.59 27.55
C TRP A 95 -27.93 18.34 26.80
N GLY A 96 -28.76 17.41 27.32
CA GLY A 96 -30.07 17.11 26.73
C GLY A 96 -30.02 16.18 25.50
N ILE A 97 -28.88 15.60 25.19
CA ILE A 97 -28.74 14.63 24.09
C ILE A 97 -29.15 13.27 24.65
N THR A 98 -30.25 12.73 24.14
CA THR A 98 -30.84 11.47 24.61
C THR A 98 -30.73 10.32 23.63
N SER A 99 -30.35 10.62 22.39
CA SER A 99 -30.12 9.62 21.32
C SER A 99 -28.66 9.52 20.97
N ASP A 100 -28.24 8.32 20.48
CA ASP A 100 -26.87 8.10 20.00
C ASP A 100 -26.53 9.09 18.87
N VAL A 101 -25.35 9.71 18.97
CA VAL A 101 -24.86 10.68 18.00
C VAL A 101 -24.11 9.94 16.91
N LEU A 102 -24.56 10.07 15.66
CA LEU A 102 -23.84 9.61 14.49
C LEU A 102 -22.68 10.57 14.20
N CYS A 103 -21.48 10.05 14.25
CA CYS A 103 -20.25 10.79 13.98
C CYS A 103 -19.55 10.20 12.76
N GLU A 104 -19.15 11.04 11.82
CA GLU A 104 -18.40 10.64 10.64
C GLU A 104 -16.97 11.21 10.66
N PRO A 105 -16.04 10.65 11.45
CA PRO A 105 -14.66 11.09 11.41
C PRO A 105 -14.01 10.74 10.07
N ARG A 106 -13.33 11.72 9.50
CA ARG A 106 -12.51 11.58 8.29
C ARG A 106 -11.07 11.91 8.62
N ILE A 107 -10.21 10.92 8.62
CA ILE A 107 -8.78 11.07 8.83
C ILE A 107 -8.09 11.10 7.47
N ARG A 108 -7.41 12.19 7.15
CA ARG A 108 -6.70 12.36 5.89
C ARG A 108 -5.24 12.66 6.15
N THR A 109 -4.34 11.95 5.46
CA THR A 109 -2.91 12.26 5.43
C THR A 109 -2.63 13.39 4.46
N ASP A 110 -1.55 14.13 4.67
CA ASP A 110 -1.05 15.04 3.66
C ASP A 110 -0.58 14.30 2.40
N VAL A 111 -0.47 15.03 1.29
CA VAL A 111 0.17 14.48 0.09
C VAL A 111 1.65 14.29 0.38
N THR A 112 2.05 13.04 0.50
CA THR A 112 3.42 12.66 0.84
C THR A 112 4.24 12.41 -0.42
N SER A 113 5.45 12.98 -0.44
CA SER A 113 6.42 12.76 -1.51
C SER A 113 7.54 11.85 -1.03
N ALA A 114 7.91 10.86 -1.85
CA ALA A 114 9.01 9.96 -1.57
C ALA A 114 9.97 9.85 -2.74
N VAL A 115 11.25 9.73 -2.44
CA VAL A 115 12.33 9.47 -3.41
C VAL A 115 12.94 8.12 -3.12
N GLY A 116 13.26 7.37 -4.15
CA GLY A 116 13.81 6.04 -3.98
C GLY A 116 14.57 5.53 -5.19
N ALA A 117 15.05 4.30 -5.05
CA ALA A 117 15.67 3.53 -6.11
C ALA A 117 15.12 2.11 -6.13
N TRP A 118 15.14 1.51 -7.29
CA TRP A 118 14.80 0.11 -7.49
C TRP A 118 15.86 -0.54 -8.40
N VAL A 119 16.22 -1.79 -8.09
CA VAL A 119 17.11 -2.60 -8.89
C VAL A 119 16.49 -3.97 -9.12
N GLY A 120 16.62 -4.47 -10.34
CA GLY A 120 16.03 -5.77 -10.68
C GLY A 120 16.71 -6.47 -11.84
N TYR A 121 16.39 -7.76 -11.94
CA TYR A 121 16.82 -8.69 -12.97
C TYR A 121 15.59 -9.40 -13.53
N ARG A 122 15.32 -9.23 -14.84
CA ARG A 122 14.22 -9.92 -15.54
C ARG A 122 12.84 -9.85 -14.87
N GLY A 123 12.51 -8.71 -14.21
CA GLY A 123 11.22 -8.54 -13.53
C GLY A 123 11.22 -8.96 -12.05
N TYR A 124 12.35 -9.42 -11.54
CA TYR A 124 12.55 -9.68 -10.11
C TYR A 124 13.40 -8.58 -9.51
N GLY A 125 12.92 -7.92 -8.49
CA GLY A 125 13.66 -6.79 -7.97
C GLY A 125 13.22 -6.30 -6.62
N VAL A 126 14.00 -5.35 -6.12
CA VAL A 126 13.78 -4.69 -4.85
C VAL A 126 13.91 -3.18 -5.01
N GLY A 127 12.99 -2.46 -4.39
CA GLY A 127 13.01 -1.00 -4.33
C GLY A 127 12.90 -0.50 -2.92
N LEU A 128 13.61 0.58 -2.63
CA LEU A 128 13.55 1.29 -1.37
C LEU A 128 13.30 2.77 -1.66
N SER A 129 12.36 3.36 -0.94
CA SER A 129 12.07 4.79 -1.02
C SER A 129 11.97 5.38 0.37
N LYS A 130 12.42 6.63 0.52
CA LYS A 130 12.30 7.42 1.73
C LYS A 130 11.38 8.60 1.46
N GLN A 131 10.50 8.90 2.38
CA GLN A 131 9.65 10.07 2.34
C GLN A 131 10.50 11.33 2.59
N VAL A 132 10.30 12.35 1.77
CA VAL A 132 11.09 13.60 1.78
C VAL A 132 10.24 14.84 2.04
N ALA A 133 8.93 14.74 1.85
CA ALA A 133 7.96 15.78 2.21
C ALA A 133 6.64 15.15 2.62
N GLY A 134 5.91 15.80 3.52
CA GLY A 134 4.74 15.25 4.20
C GLY A 134 5.15 14.28 5.30
N ASP A 135 4.46 13.15 5.39
CA ASP A 135 4.70 12.12 6.40
C ASP A 135 6.16 11.65 6.42
N LYS A 136 6.66 11.23 7.59
CA LYS A 136 8.01 10.66 7.74
C LYS A 136 7.97 9.15 7.71
N GLY A 137 8.77 8.53 6.83
CA GLY A 137 8.80 7.07 6.76
C GLY A 137 9.63 6.50 5.63
N PHE A 138 9.44 5.20 5.42
CA PHE A 138 10.08 4.47 4.34
C PHE A 138 9.13 3.47 3.67
N TYR A 139 9.44 3.12 2.45
CA TYR A 139 8.71 2.21 1.62
C TYR A 139 9.66 1.19 0.98
N LEU A 140 9.43 -0.09 1.25
CA LEU A 140 10.16 -1.20 0.63
C LEU A 140 9.21 -1.96 -0.29
N VAL A 141 9.66 -2.27 -1.51
CA VAL A 141 8.91 -3.09 -2.45
C VAL A 141 9.77 -4.26 -2.95
N LEU A 142 9.17 -5.43 -2.97
CA LEU A 142 9.70 -6.62 -3.63
C LEU A 142 8.80 -6.93 -4.81
N THR A 143 9.38 -7.17 -5.99
CA THR A 143 8.65 -7.47 -7.22
C THR A 143 9.09 -8.81 -7.79
N ALA A 144 8.12 -9.55 -8.34
CA ALA A 144 8.36 -10.75 -9.10
C ALA A 144 7.38 -10.79 -10.27
N MET A 145 7.85 -10.44 -11.47
CA MET A 145 7.00 -10.32 -12.65
C MET A 145 7.54 -11.19 -13.79
N GLY A 146 6.65 -11.89 -14.46
CA GLY A 146 6.94 -12.72 -15.61
C GLY A 146 5.92 -12.53 -16.73
N GLY A 147 5.97 -13.39 -17.76
CA GLY A 147 5.09 -13.28 -18.92
C GLY A 147 3.61 -13.43 -18.60
N ARG A 148 3.26 -14.25 -17.59
CA ARG A 148 1.86 -14.56 -17.23
C ARG A 148 1.47 -14.24 -15.81
N TYR A 149 2.38 -13.75 -15.01
CA TYR A 149 2.14 -13.45 -13.59
C TYR A 149 2.82 -12.16 -13.18
N GLY A 150 2.31 -11.56 -12.15
CA GLY A 150 2.94 -10.45 -11.43
C GLY A 150 2.66 -10.60 -9.96
N ALA A 151 3.66 -10.36 -9.13
CA ALA A 151 3.51 -10.33 -7.69
C ALA A 151 4.33 -9.18 -7.10
N ASN A 152 3.77 -8.52 -6.10
CA ASN A 152 4.43 -7.47 -5.35
C ASN A 152 4.19 -7.69 -3.86
N ILE A 153 5.23 -7.40 -3.06
CA ILE A 153 5.10 -7.25 -1.61
C ILE A 153 5.60 -5.87 -1.25
N ARG A 154 4.78 -5.11 -0.56
CA ARG A 154 5.05 -3.72 -0.18
C ARG A 154 4.96 -3.58 1.32
N PHE A 155 6.01 -3.02 1.91
CA PHE A 155 6.06 -2.65 3.31
C PHE A 155 6.12 -1.14 3.39
N HIS A 156 5.12 -0.55 4.01
CA HIS A 156 5.05 0.89 4.22
C HIS A 156 4.96 1.16 5.72
N ASN A 157 5.88 1.93 6.23
CA ASN A 157 5.90 2.38 7.62
C ASN A 157 6.10 3.88 7.62
N PHE A 158 5.11 4.61 8.10
CA PHE A 158 5.16 6.05 8.14
C PHE A 158 4.50 6.61 9.40
N LYS A 159 4.83 7.84 9.69
CA LYS A 159 4.30 8.64 10.79
C LYS A 159 3.77 9.92 10.17
N THR A 160 2.48 10.20 10.37
CA THR A 160 1.91 11.48 9.94
C THR A 160 2.35 12.54 10.92
N ASP A 161 2.87 13.67 10.44
CA ASP A 161 3.27 14.74 11.34
C ASP A 161 2.05 15.62 11.72
N ASN A 162 1.10 15.82 10.80
CA ASN A 162 -0.09 16.65 11.01
C ASN A 162 -1.33 15.92 10.48
N PRO A 163 -1.84 14.88 11.18
CA PRO A 163 -3.06 14.21 10.75
C PRO A 163 -4.24 15.17 10.91
N ARG A 164 -5.07 15.23 9.87
CA ARG A 164 -6.27 16.09 9.87
C ARG A 164 -7.51 15.25 10.06
N VAL A 165 -8.36 15.71 10.94
CA VAL A 165 -9.63 15.07 11.24
C VAL A 165 -10.76 16.06 10.96
N LYS A 166 -11.75 15.61 10.21
CA LYS A 166 -13.01 16.32 9.99
C LYS A 166 -14.12 15.51 10.62
N PHE A 167 -14.95 16.16 11.41
CA PHE A 167 -16.14 15.55 11.99
C PHE A 167 -17.38 16.10 11.31
N SER A 168 -18.37 15.24 11.10
CA SER A 168 -19.75 15.64 10.82
C SER A 168 -20.67 14.86 11.75
N PHE A 169 -21.73 15.51 12.21
CA PHE A 169 -22.73 14.93 13.09
C PHE A 169 -24.10 15.06 12.43
N ASP A 170 -24.89 13.99 12.48
CA ASP A 170 -26.31 14.05 12.12
C ASP A 170 -27.12 14.55 13.33
N THR A 171 -27.88 15.60 13.13
CA THR A 171 -28.83 16.06 14.12
C THR A 171 -30.17 15.33 13.99
N GLU A 172 -30.98 15.29 15.07
CA GLU A 172 -32.33 14.69 15.05
C GLU A 172 -33.24 15.30 13.97
N GLU A 173 -32.98 16.54 13.55
CA GLU A 173 -33.73 17.24 12.50
C GLU A 173 -33.26 16.85 11.08
N GLY A 174 -32.30 15.92 10.94
CA GLY A 174 -31.79 15.46 9.66
C GLY A 174 -30.84 16.45 8.97
N HIS A 175 -30.27 17.38 9.70
CA HIS A 175 -29.26 18.31 9.21
C HIS A 175 -27.87 17.79 9.55
N GLU A 176 -27.01 17.59 8.53
CA GLU A 176 -25.60 17.32 8.73
C GLU A 176 -24.88 18.60 9.16
N VAL A 177 -24.30 18.61 10.37
CA VAL A 177 -23.44 19.69 10.85
C VAL A 177 -21.99 19.29 10.60
N GLU A 178 -21.32 20.01 9.71
CA GLU A 178 -19.89 19.83 9.45
C GLU A 178 -19.07 20.77 10.34
N TYR A 179 -18.08 20.19 11.04
CA TYR A 179 -17.11 20.95 11.79
C TYR A 179 -15.86 21.23 10.95
N PRO A 180 -15.14 22.33 11.22
CA PRO A 180 -13.87 22.63 10.55
C PRO A 180 -12.88 21.45 10.68
N GLU A 181 -12.00 21.28 9.70
CA GLU A 181 -10.92 20.30 9.77
C GLU A 181 -9.93 20.73 10.86
N VAL A 182 -9.64 19.81 11.80
CA VAL A 182 -8.73 20.03 12.93
C VAL A 182 -7.46 19.24 12.70
N GLU A 183 -6.30 19.85 12.96
CA GLU A 183 -5.03 19.15 13.00
C GLU A 183 -4.85 18.52 14.40
N LEU A 184 -4.48 17.23 14.43
CA LEU A 184 -4.17 16.55 15.68
C LEU A 184 -2.74 16.90 16.13
N GLU A 185 -2.57 17.13 17.43
CA GLU A 185 -1.26 17.47 17.99
C GLU A 185 -0.26 16.31 17.93
N SER A 186 -0.74 15.09 18.16
CA SER A 186 0.12 13.91 18.12
C SER A 186 0.02 13.16 16.79
N PRO A 187 1.17 12.76 16.26
CA PRO A 187 1.22 12.07 14.98
C PRO A 187 0.67 10.64 15.07
N ILE A 188 0.03 10.20 13.99
CA ILE A 188 -0.47 8.84 13.84
C ILE A 188 0.60 7.94 13.23
N ASN A 189 0.87 6.80 13.86
CA ASN A 189 1.79 5.79 13.33
C ASN A 189 1.02 4.78 12.47
N VAL A 190 1.41 4.64 11.20
CA VAL A 190 0.79 3.70 10.27
C VAL A 190 1.81 2.72 9.74
N LYS A 191 1.50 1.44 9.85
CA LYS A 191 2.30 0.34 9.29
C LYS A 191 1.41 -0.50 8.40
N THR A 192 1.79 -0.65 7.14
CA THR A 192 1.05 -1.44 6.16
C THR A 192 1.92 -2.48 5.51
N ILE A 193 1.35 -3.66 5.29
CA ILE A 193 1.90 -4.72 4.45
C ILE A 193 0.85 -5.01 3.41
N THR A 194 1.22 -4.91 2.13
CA THR A 194 0.36 -5.30 1.03
C THR A 194 1.10 -6.31 0.17
N ALA A 195 0.47 -7.46 -0.06
CA ALA A 195 0.94 -8.42 -1.04
C ALA A 195 -0.14 -8.61 -2.09
N ASP A 196 0.23 -8.52 -3.36
CA ASP A 196 -0.66 -8.74 -4.49
C ASP A 196 -0.01 -9.69 -5.49
N ALA A 197 -0.81 -10.57 -6.03
CA ALA A 197 -0.41 -11.52 -7.07
C ALA A 197 -1.48 -11.59 -8.15
N TYR A 198 -1.06 -11.63 -9.41
CA TYR A 198 -1.93 -11.62 -10.59
C TYR A 198 -1.52 -12.71 -11.55
N TYR A 199 -2.51 -13.34 -12.18
CA TYR A 199 -2.32 -14.22 -13.31
C TYR A 199 -3.08 -13.68 -14.53
N MET A 200 -2.38 -13.59 -15.67
CA MET A 200 -2.88 -13.08 -16.94
C MET A 200 -3.17 -14.24 -17.89
N PHE A 201 -4.44 -14.40 -18.28
CA PHE A 201 -4.86 -15.48 -19.17
C PHE A 201 -4.27 -15.36 -20.57
N ASN A 202 -4.12 -14.12 -21.08
CA ASN A 202 -3.50 -13.84 -22.36
C ASN A 202 -2.03 -13.43 -22.22
N GLY A 203 -1.28 -13.97 -21.25
CA GLY A 203 0.11 -13.64 -21.04
C GLY A 203 1.06 -13.98 -22.20
N LYS A 204 0.57 -14.66 -23.25
CA LYS A 204 1.29 -14.81 -24.53
C LYS A 204 1.43 -13.47 -25.25
N ARG A 205 0.41 -12.60 -25.24
CA ARG A 205 0.35 -11.35 -26.01
C ARG A 205 0.27 -10.11 -25.16
N PHE A 206 -0.15 -10.24 -23.92
CA PHE A 206 -0.28 -9.16 -22.93
C PHE A 206 0.83 -9.27 -21.89
N SER A 207 1.62 -8.21 -21.68
CA SER A 207 2.68 -8.15 -20.67
C SER A 207 2.36 -7.16 -19.58
N TYR A 208 2.11 -7.67 -18.37
CA TYR A 208 1.93 -6.84 -17.18
C TYR A 208 3.25 -6.14 -16.79
N SER A 209 4.38 -6.84 -16.89
CA SER A 209 5.69 -6.31 -16.59
C SER A 209 6.15 -5.18 -17.53
N ALA A 210 5.64 -5.14 -18.77
CA ALA A 210 5.93 -4.03 -19.67
C ALA A 210 5.38 -2.68 -19.16
N ALA A 211 4.30 -2.71 -18.38
CA ALA A 211 3.64 -1.52 -17.85
C ALA A 211 4.17 -1.09 -16.46
N TYR A 212 4.53 -2.05 -15.59
CA TYR A 212 4.72 -1.76 -14.17
C TYR A 212 6.15 -1.91 -13.66
N ASP A 213 7.01 -2.72 -14.30
CA ASP A 213 8.43 -2.83 -13.96
C ASP A 213 9.39 -2.68 -15.15
N GLN A 214 8.84 -2.56 -16.38
CA GLN A 214 9.56 -2.35 -17.63
C GLN A 214 10.59 -3.44 -17.95
N SER A 215 10.45 -4.64 -17.39
CA SER A 215 11.33 -5.79 -17.69
C SER A 215 11.02 -6.44 -19.03
N MET A 216 9.92 -6.05 -19.67
CA MET A 216 9.48 -6.48 -21.01
C MET A 216 9.10 -5.27 -21.85
N TYR A 217 9.02 -5.48 -23.17
CA TYR A 217 8.43 -4.53 -24.13
C TYR A 217 7.10 -5.07 -24.64
N GLN A 218 6.06 -4.25 -24.63
CA GLN A 218 4.85 -4.52 -25.40
C GLN A 218 4.99 -3.89 -26.79
N LEU A 219 4.96 -4.73 -27.84
CA LEU A 219 5.19 -4.30 -29.23
C LEU A 219 3.89 -3.99 -29.98
N ARG A 220 2.78 -4.64 -29.59
CA ARG A 220 1.44 -4.46 -30.16
C ARG A 220 0.41 -4.41 -29.03
N SER A 221 -0.66 -3.66 -29.26
CA SER A 221 -1.76 -3.57 -28.30
C SER A 221 -2.36 -4.95 -28.05
N ALA A 222 -2.63 -5.25 -26.78
CA ALA A 222 -3.27 -6.49 -26.36
C ALA A 222 -3.95 -6.29 -25.00
N GLY A 223 -4.99 -7.09 -24.75
CA GLY A 223 -5.66 -7.15 -23.47
C GLY A 223 -5.64 -8.57 -22.88
N SER A 224 -5.94 -8.64 -21.59
CA SER A 224 -6.04 -9.90 -20.87
C SER A 224 -7.08 -9.83 -19.78
N PHE A 225 -7.87 -10.88 -19.62
CA PHE A 225 -8.50 -11.15 -18.34
C PHE A 225 -7.45 -11.46 -17.30
N ILE A 226 -7.71 -11.01 -16.07
CA ILE A 226 -6.81 -11.16 -14.93
C ILE A 226 -7.61 -11.79 -13.79
N VAL A 227 -6.99 -12.72 -13.10
CA VAL A 227 -7.39 -13.13 -11.76
C VAL A 227 -6.28 -12.67 -10.80
N GLY A 228 -6.67 -12.13 -9.66
CA GLY A 228 -5.73 -11.63 -8.66
C GLY A 228 -6.10 -12.04 -7.26
N ALA A 229 -5.07 -12.15 -6.42
CA ALA A 229 -5.21 -12.31 -4.99
C ALA A 229 -4.48 -11.14 -4.30
N THR A 230 -5.11 -10.57 -3.29
CA THR A 230 -4.51 -9.48 -2.50
C THR A 230 -4.57 -9.80 -1.02
N TYR A 231 -3.49 -9.51 -0.33
CA TYR A 231 -3.41 -9.50 1.12
C TYR A 231 -3.05 -8.09 1.57
N PHE A 232 -3.80 -7.59 2.52
CA PHE A 232 -3.60 -6.27 3.11
C PHE A 232 -3.58 -6.41 4.62
N GLN A 233 -2.55 -5.87 5.26
CA GLN A 233 -2.46 -5.73 6.70
C GLN A 233 -2.13 -4.28 7.03
N SER A 234 -2.87 -3.69 7.96
CA SER A 234 -2.63 -2.32 8.45
C SER A 234 -2.63 -2.30 9.97
N SER A 235 -1.80 -1.46 10.54
CA SER A 235 -1.83 -1.09 11.96
C SER A 235 -1.77 0.43 12.03
N ILE A 236 -2.83 1.03 12.52
CA ILE A 236 -2.98 2.47 12.75
C ILE A 236 -2.96 2.67 14.25
N ASP A 237 -2.06 3.52 14.75
CA ASP A 237 -1.83 3.74 16.17
C ASP A 237 -1.80 5.26 16.44
N TYR A 238 -2.83 5.76 17.09
CA TYR A 238 -3.02 7.15 17.50
C TYR A 238 -3.27 7.29 19.01
N ALA A 239 -2.98 6.23 19.77
CA ALA A 239 -3.15 6.20 21.21
C ALA A 239 -2.11 7.10 21.89
N ASP A 240 -2.50 8.33 22.13
CA ASP A 240 -1.74 9.35 22.85
C ASP A 240 -2.71 10.18 23.68
N ASN A 241 -2.26 10.74 24.81
CA ASN A 241 -3.11 11.58 25.67
C ASN A 241 -3.61 12.84 24.94
N THR A 242 -2.79 13.43 24.08
CA THR A 242 -3.17 14.60 23.27
C THR A 242 -4.22 14.30 22.19
N ASN A 243 -4.50 13.02 21.93
CA ASN A 243 -5.54 12.55 21.03
C ASN A 243 -6.74 11.94 21.79
N ALA A 244 -6.91 12.26 23.08
CA ALA A 244 -7.95 11.65 23.92
C ALA A 244 -9.36 11.95 23.39
N ASP A 245 -9.61 13.14 22.87
CA ASP A 245 -10.83 13.56 22.21
C ASP A 245 -11.13 12.72 20.95
N LEU A 246 -10.14 12.55 20.07
CA LEU A 246 -10.26 11.66 18.91
C LEU A 246 -10.60 10.23 19.34
N ILE A 247 -9.90 9.70 20.36
CA ILE A 247 -10.15 8.35 20.88
C ILE A 247 -11.59 8.23 21.37
N PHE A 248 -12.09 9.22 22.07
CA PHE A 248 -13.48 9.29 22.53
C PHE A 248 -14.46 9.26 21.35
N TYR A 249 -14.30 10.11 20.34
CA TYR A 249 -15.16 10.13 19.14
C TYR A 249 -15.01 8.87 18.28
N MET A 250 -13.89 8.15 18.39
CA MET A 250 -13.69 6.85 17.76
C MET A 250 -14.18 5.66 18.60
N ASN A 251 -15.14 5.90 19.49
CA ASN A 251 -15.73 4.90 20.40
C ASN A 251 -14.67 4.22 21.28
N ASN A 252 -13.81 5.03 21.88
CA ASN A 252 -12.73 4.62 22.77
C ASN A 252 -11.66 3.72 22.10
N VAL A 253 -11.54 3.77 20.79
CA VAL A 253 -10.50 3.04 20.06
C VAL A 253 -9.31 3.96 19.81
N GLY A 254 -8.12 3.57 20.27
CA GLY A 254 -6.87 4.31 20.03
C GLY A 254 -5.90 3.60 19.09
N LYS A 255 -6.14 2.30 18.82
CA LYS A 255 -5.31 1.53 17.90
C LYS A 255 -6.12 0.49 17.16
N ILE A 256 -5.94 0.45 15.85
CA ILE A 256 -6.63 -0.49 14.96
C ILE A 256 -5.59 -1.34 14.22
N LYS A 257 -5.76 -2.67 14.27
CA LYS A 257 -5.05 -3.62 13.44
C LYS A 257 -6.07 -4.33 12.57
N GLN A 258 -5.83 -4.32 11.27
CA GLN A 258 -6.70 -4.97 10.29
C GLN A 258 -5.89 -5.84 9.36
N TRP A 259 -6.43 -7.00 8.98
CA TRP A 259 -5.91 -7.78 7.86
C TRP A 259 -7.05 -8.31 7.01
N GLN A 260 -6.82 -8.28 5.71
CA GLN A 260 -7.77 -8.69 4.69
C GLN A 260 -7.11 -9.61 3.68
N ALA A 261 -7.87 -10.59 3.21
CA ALA A 261 -7.53 -11.37 2.03
C ALA A 261 -8.67 -11.30 1.03
N SER A 262 -8.34 -11.00 -0.22
CA SER A 262 -9.32 -10.77 -1.28
C SER A 262 -8.92 -11.51 -2.56
N LEU A 263 -9.91 -11.95 -3.32
CA LEU A 263 -9.75 -12.45 -4.67
C LEU A 263 -10.48 -11.53 -5.63
N GLY A 264 -9.91 -11.33 -6.80
CA GLY A 264 -10.49 -10.46 -7.82
C GLY A 264 -10.40 -11.05 -9.21
N VAL A 265 -11.31 -10.59 -10.05
CA VAL A 265 -11.31 -10.85 -11.48
C VAL A 265 -11.43 -9.52 -12.18
N GLY A 266 -10.60 -9.30 -13.19
CA GLY A 266 -10.56 -8.02 -13.88
C GLY A 266 -10.11 -8.13 -15.31
N TYR A 267 -9.91 -6.97 -15.90
CA TYR A 267 -9.39 -6.86 -17.25
C TYR A 267 -8.31 -5.78 -17.29
N ALA A 268 -7.25 -6.07 -18.05
CA ALA A 268 -6.22 -5.09 -18.34
C ALA A 268 -5.99 -4.99 -19.85
N TYR A 269 -5.65 -3.80 -20.29
CA TYR A 269 -5.37 -3.50 -21.68
C TYR A 269 -4.12 -2.66 -21.82
N ASN A 270 -3.21 -3.13 -22.67
CA ASN A 270 -2.00 -2.45 -23.10
C ASN A 270 -2.22 -1.85 -24.47
N TYR A 271 -2.28 -0.54 -24.55
CA TYR A 271 -2.36 0.22 -25.79
C TYR A 271 -0.99 0.71 -26.21
N VAL A 272 -0.57 0.36 -27.42
CA VAL A 272 0.70 0.77 -28.02
C VAL A 272 0.40 1.73 -29.17
N PRO A 273 0.31 3.05 -28.90
CA PRO A 273 0.01 4.04 -29.94
C PRO A 273 1.16 4.21 -30.94
N HIS A 274 2.37 4.01 -30.49
CA HIS A 274 3.60 4.14 -31.29
C HIS A 274 4.70 3.22 -30.73
N ARG A 275 5.71 2.89 -31.53
CA ARG A 275 6.74 1.87 -31.30
C ARG A 275 7.39 1.87 -29.90
N ASN A 276 7.54 3.04 -29.28
CA ASN A 276 8.24 3.17 -27.98
C ASN A 276 7.30 3.48 -26.82
N TRP A 277 6.01 3.69 -27.10
CA TRP A 277 5.01 4.06 -26.12
C TRP A 277 4.18 2.88 -25.70
N LEU A 278 3.85 2.86 -24.42
CA LEU A 278 2.87 1.95 -23.84
C LEU A 278 1.98 2.74 -22.88
N ILE A 279 0.67 2.63 -23.08
CA ILE A 279 -0.34 3.06 -22.10
C ILE A 279 -1.07 1.82 -21.65
N SER A 280 -1.13 1.60 -20.34
CA SER A 280 -1.79 0.43 -19.75
C SER A 280 -2.86 0.88 -18.79
N MET A 281 -4.01 0.18 -18.81
CA MET A 281 -5.09 0.35 -17.87
C MET A 281 -5.51 -1.01 -17.33
N MET A 282 -5.87 -1.06 -16.05
CA MET A 282 -6.37 -2.25 -15.38
C MET A 282 -7.49 -1.86 -14.43
N ALA A 283 -8.57 -2.63 -14.44
CA ALA A 283 -9.66 -2.54 -13.48
C ALA A 283 -9.97 -3.94 -12.95
N MET A 284 -9.94 -4.08 -11.63
CA MET A 284 -10.19 -5.37 -10.97
C MET A 284 -11.03 -5.16 -9.71
N PRO A 285 -12.35 -5.39 -9.77
CA PRO A 285 -13.15 -5.59 -8.57
C PRO A 285 -12.61 -6.80 -7.80
N THR A 286 -12.49 -6.66 -6.48
CA THR A 286 -12.00 -7.72 -5.59
C THR A 286 -13.01 -8.00 -4.49
N PHE A 287 -13.16 -9.26 -4.17
CA PHE A 287 -14.05 -9.75 -3.15
C PHE A 287 -13.25 -10.20 -1.93
N THR A 288 -13.44 -9.53 -0.81
CA THR A 288 -12.75 -9.84 0.45
C THR A 288 -13.47 -10.96 1.16
N PHE A 289 -12.82 -12.10 1.34
CA PHE A 289 -13.33 -13.27 2.04
C PHE A 289 -12.80 -13.41 3.45
N VAL A 290 -11.66 -12.80 3.77
CA VAL A 290 -11.15 -12.66 5.13
C VAL A 290 -11.01 -11.17 5.42
N ASN A 291 -11.67 -10.71 6.47
CA ASN A 291 -11.52 -9.35 6.97
C ASN A 291 -11.62 -9.40 8.49
N HIS A 292 -10.48 -9.26 9.15
CA HIS A 292 -10.37 -9.33 10.59
C HIS A 292 -9.85 -8.00 11.12
N ILE A 293 -10.54 -7.47 12.13
CA ILE A 293 -10.19 -6.20 12.78
C ILE A 293 -9.98 -6.48 14.26
N LYS A 294 -8.88 -5.96 14.77
CA LYS A 294 -8.54 -5.94 16.19
C LYS A 294 -8.37 -4.50 16.63
N ALA A 295 -9.20 -4.04 17.55
CA ALA A 295 -9.16 -2.70 18.12
C ALA A 295 -8.68 -2.76 19.57
N GLU A 296 -7.75 -1.90 19.94
CA GLU A 296 -7.31 -1.69 21.32
C GLU A 296 -8.10 -0.48 21.86
N ARG A 297 -8.86 -0.71 22.95
CA ARG A 297 -9.71 0.30 23.59
C ARG A 297 -9.00 0.96 24.74
N TYR A 298 -9.35 2.22 24.95
CA TYR A 298 -8.80 3.08 25.99
C TYR A 298 -9.95 3.79 26.70
N GLY A 299 -9.98 3.70 28.02
CA GLY A 299 -10.79 4.60 28.83
C GLY A 299 -10.12 5.97 28.95
N SER A 300 -10.91 6.98 29.23
CA SER A 300 -10.42 8.31 29.55
C SER A 300 -11.06 8.82 30.83
N ASN A 301 -10.35 9.65 31.56
CA ASN A 301 -10.86 10.31 32.76
C ASN A 301 -11.66 11.59 32.45
N TRP A 302 -12.25 11.71 31.27
CA TRP A 302 -13.00 12.89 30.85
C TRP A 302 -14.08 13.34 31.84
N LYS A 303 -14.66 12.39 32.62
CA LYS A 303 -15.63 12.68 33.66
C LYS A 303 -15.06 13.52 34.80
N ASP A 304 -13.78 13.35 35.08
CA ASP A 304 -13.12 14.05 36.18
C ASP A 304 -12.91 15.54 35.86
N SER A 305 -12.83 15.89 34.58
CA SER A 305 -12.70 17.26 34.10
C SER A 305 -14.01 18.08 34.21
N PHE A 306 -15.16 17.43 34.46
CA PHE A 306 -16.43 18.10 34.69
C PHE A 306 -16.78 18.29 36.18
N LEU A 307 -16.06 17.65 37.10
CA LEU A 307 -16.43 17.63 38.52
C LEU A 307 -16.11 18.93 39.25
N ASP A 308 -15.27 19.79 38.70
CA ASP A 308 -14.84 21.05 39.32
C ASP A 308 -15.75 22.26 38.99
N GLY A 309 -16.88 22.05 38.27
CA GLY A 309 -17.87 23.10 38.01
C GLY A 309 -17.44 24.18 37.01
N ASP A 310 -16.33 24.02 36.33
CA ASP A 310 -15.91 24.85 35.22
C ASP A 310 -16.66 24.43 33.96
N GLU A 311 -17.28 25.39 33.28
CA GLU A 311 -17.98 25.14 32.00
C GLU A 311 -16.99 24.86 30.84
N ASP A 312 -15.69 25.14 31.02
CA ASP A 312 -14.67 24.91 30.06
C ASP A 312 -13.99 23.54 30.28
N LEU A 313 -14.12 22.67 29.29
CA LEU A 313 -13.44 21.37 29.23
C LEU A 313 -11.92 21.58 29.10
N ASP A 314 -11.18 21.27 30.15
CA ASP A 314 -9.72 21.23 30.07
C ASP A 314 -9.24 19.90 29.46
N TYR A 315 -9.07 19.89 28.14
CA TYR A 315 -8.60 18.72 27.39
C TYR A 315 -7.16 18.32 27.75
N GLU A 316 -6.36 19.23 28.31
CA GLU A 316 -4.96 18.93 28.71
C GLU A 316 -4.92 17.96 29.91
N LEU A 317 -5.97 17.88 30.71
CA LEU A 317 -6.09 16.97 31.84
C LEU A 317 -6.53 15.54 31.44
N TRP A 318 -6.94 15.33 30.20
CA TRP A 318 -7.43 14.02 29.78
C TRP A 318 -6.28 13.03 29.67
N LYS A 319 -6.43 11.90 30.36
CA LYS A 319 -5.49 10.77 30.31
C LYS A 319 -6.19 9.54 29.81
N ILE A 320 -5.55 8.87 28.86
CA ILE A 320 -6.05 7.60 28.33
C ILE A 320 -5.42 6.44 29.09
N THR A 321 -6.23 5.42 29.38
CA THR A 321 -5.78 4.17 30.01
C THR A 321 -6.24 2.97 29.19
N PRO A 322 -5.37 1.97 28.92
CA PRO A 322 -5.79 0.78 28.18
C PRO A 322 -6.91 0.04 28.92
N GLU A 323 -8.03 -0.23 28.26
CA GLU A 323 -9.16 -0.98 28.83
C GLU A 323 -9.24 -2.41 28.30
N GLY A 324 -8.66 -2.69 27.14
CA GLY A 324 -8.67 -4.02 26.58
C GLY A 324 -8.62 -4.06 25.05
N THR A 325 -8.93 -5.23 24.52
CA THR A 325 -8.89 -5.47 23.08
C THR A 325 -10.16 -6.16 22.62
N VAL A 326 -10.75 -5.63 21.55
CA VAL A 326 -11.89 -6.24 20.86
C VAL A 326 -11.43 -6.77 19.52
N SER A 327 -11.86 -7.97 19.16
CA SER A 327 -11.51 -8.65 17.92
C SER A 327 -12.78 -9.11 17.21
N ARG A 328 -12.93 -8.76 15.94
CA ARG A 328 -14.11 -9.08 15.14
C ARG A 328 -13.74 -9.46 13.72
N ASN A 329 -14.50 -10.38 13.16
CA ASN A 329 -14.51 -10.63 11.73
C ASN A 329 -15.57 -9.74 11.08
N SER A 330 -15.16 -9.00 10.06
CA SER A 330 -16.08 -8.21 9.26
C SER A 330 -16.68 -9.05 8.13
N ASN A 331 -17.89 -8.68 7.71
CA ASN A 331 -18.55 -9.33 6.59
C ASN A 331 -17.78 -9.13 5.28
N MET A 332 -18.06 -10.00 4.32
CA MET A 332 -17.55 -9.92 2.95
C MET A 332 -17.78 -8.52 2.34
N LYS A 333 -16.76 -7.98 1.68
CA LYS A 333 -16.80 -6.65 1.06
C LYS A 333 -16.32 -6.69 -0.37
N LEU A 334 -16.93 -5.84 -1.18
CA LEU A 334 -16.46 -5.54 -2.53
C LEU A 334 -15.50 -4.36 -2.44
N ASN A 335 -14.29 -4.54 -2.97
CA ASN A 335 -13.25 -3.54 -3.11
C ASN A 335 -12.92 -3.36 -4.59
N ILE A 336 -12.12 -2.36 -4.94
CA ILE A 336 -11.70 -2.13 -6.31
C ILE A 336 -10.21 -1.79 -6.36
N ASP A 337 -9.50 -2.34 -7.36
CA ASP A 337 -8.12 -2.01 -7.71
C ASP A 337 -8.11 -1.45 -9.14
N LEU A 338 -7.79 -0.16 -9.26
CA LEU A 338 -7.66 0.53 -10.54
C LEU A 338 -6.21 0.94 -10.73
N ARG A 339 -5.66 0.67 -11.93
CA ARG A 339 -4.29 1.05 -12.29
C ARG A 339 -4.23 1.65 -13.67
N LEU A 340 -3.44 2.72 -13.80
CA LEU A 340 -3.08 3.34 -15.05
C LEU A 340 -1.56 3.43 -15.11
N ALA A 341 -0.98 3.15 -16.28
CA ALA A 341 0.46 3.30 -16.49
C ALA A 341 0.75 3.88 -17.87
N ALA A 342 1.82 4.65 -17.95
CA ALA A 342 2.40 5.12 -19.20
C ALA A 342 3.91 4.89 -19.18
N THR A 343 4.46 4.35 -20.26
CA THR A 343 5.89 4.06 -20.38
C THR A 343 6.39 4.54 -21.73
N TYR A 344 7.58 5.15 -21.73
CA TYR A 344 8.30 5.50 -22.93
C TYR A 344 9.73 4.95 -22.89
N ASN A 345 10.12 4.19 -23.92
CA ASN A 345 11.40 3.53 -24.01
C ASN A 345 12.32 4.22 -25.01
N ILE A 346 13.56 4.52 -24.63
CA ILE A 346 14.58 5.19 -25.46
C ILE A 346 15.86 4.36 -25.38
N GLY A 347 15.98 3.35 -26.24
CA GLY A 347 17.15 2.47 -26.23
C GLY A 347 17.32 1.73 -24.89
N ARG A 348 18.38 2.05 -24.13
CA ARG A 348 18.63 1.50 -22.80
C ARG A 348 17.87 2.24 -21.70
N PHE A 349 17.43 3.46 -21.96
CA PHE A 349 16.70 4.28 -21.00
C PHE A 349 15.20 4.09 -21.15
N PHE A 350 14.47 4.38 -20.10
CA PHE A 350 13.02 4.45 -20.10
C PHE A 350 12.52 5.44 -19.04
N VAL A 351 11.37 6.01 -19.33
CA VAL A 351 10.57 6.82 -18.40
C VAL A 351 9.24 6.12 -18.25
N ALA A 352 8.77 5.97 -17.04
CA ALA A 352 7.46 5.41 -16.77
C ALA A 352 6.77 6.14 -15.63
N ALA A 353 5.45 6.17 -15.69
CA ALA A 353 4.62 6.60 -14.58
C ALA A 353 3.46 5.63 -14.43
N TYR A 354 3.08 5.32 -13.20
CA TYR A 354 1.83 4.61 -12.94
C TYR A 354 1.12 5.16 -11.72
N GLY A 355 -0.21 5.16 -11.79
CA GLY A 355 -1.12 5.49 -10.72
C GLY A 355 -1.93 4.27 -10.29
N THR A 356 -2.22 4.20 -9.01
CA THR A 356 -3.14 3.22 -8.42
C THR A 356 -4.14 3.93 -7.55
N LEU A 357 -5.39 3.50 -7.64
CA LEU A 357 -6.46 3.89 -6.74
C LEU A 357 -7.03 2.62 -6.13
N THR A 358 -6.99 2.53 -4.80
CA THR A 358 -7.48 1.37 -4.07
C THR A 358 -8.52 1.82 -3.05
N GLN A 359 -9.68 1.19 -3.07
CA GLN A 359 -10.70 1.38 -2.06
C GLN A 359 -10.89 0.08 -1.28
N ASN A 360 -10.77 0.18 0.04
CA ASN A 360 -10.99 -0.92 0.99
C ASN A 360 -12.14 -0.55 1.92
N ASN A 361 -13.09 -1.46 2.05
CA ASN A 361 -14.24 -1.30 2.92
C ASN A 361 -14.16 -2.31 4.06
N ALA A 362 -14.54 -1.87 5.27
CA ALA A 362 -14.63 -2.74 6.44
C ALA A 362 -15.84 -2.34 7.31
N ASN A 363 -16.27 -3.27 8.16
CA ASN A 363 -17.24 -2.97 9.22
C ASN A 363 -16.67 -3.44 10.54
N PHE A 364 -16.81 -2.62 11.56
CA PHE A 364 -16.41 -2.93 12.92
C PHE A 364 -17.48 -2.46 13.89
N GLU A 365 -18.07 -3.38 14.65
CA GLU A 365 -19.13 -3.11 15.65
C GLU A 365 -20.28 -2.22 15.15
N GLY A 366 -20.75 -2.46 13.93
CA GLY A 366 -21.79 -1.65 13.29
C GLY A 366 -21.26 -0.45 12.51
N ASN A 367 -20.05 0.00 12.82
CA ASN A 367 -19.42 1.14 12.16
C ASN A 367 -18.87 0.72 10.78
N LYS A 368 -19.15 1.54 9.77
CA LYS A 368 -18.65 1.32 8.41
C LYS A 368 -17.37 2.14 8.25
N THR A 369 -16.31 1.48 7.78
CA THR A 369 -15.04 2.14 7.48
C THR A 369 -14.75 2.02 5.99
N ARG A 370 -14.37 3.13 5.37
CA ARG A 370 -13.92 3.20 3.98
C ARG A 370 -12.54 3.83 3.96
N THR A 371 -11.56 3.07 3.47
CA THR A 371 -10.21 3.59 3.22
C THR A 371 -10.03 3.79 1.73
N LEU A 372 -9.74 5.01 1.31
CA LEU A 372 -9.36 5.36 -0.04
C LEU A 372 -7.89 5.75 -0.05
N SER A 373 -7.12 5.05 -0.87
CA SER A 373 -5.69 5.35 -1.02
C SER A 373 -5.35 5.48 -2.49
N TRP A 374 -4.61 6.53 -2.83
CA TRP A 374 -4.04 6.68 -4.15
C TRP A 374 -2.53 6.92 -4.07
N TYR A 375 -1.84 6.46 -5.07
CA TYR A 375 -0.45 6.82 -5.26
C TYR A 375 -0.10 6.91 -6.75
N VAL A 376 0.82 7.81 -7.05
CA VAL A 376 1.42 8.00 -8.37
C VAL A 376 2.92 7.81 -8.22
N ASN A 377 3.49 6.97 -9.07
CA ASN A 377 4.93 6.73 -9.12
C ASN A 377 5.45 7.13 -10.50
N SER A 378 6.56 7.84 -10.52
CA SER A 378 7.30 8.17 -11.74
C SER A 378 8.70 7.60 -11.64
N PHE A 379 9.19 7.07 -12.73
CA PHE A 379 10.48 6.37 -12.80
C PHE A 379 11.31 6.89 -13.96
N PHE A 380 12.60 7.01 -13.73
CA PHE A 380 13.59 7.06 -14.78
C PHE A 380 14.52 5.85 -14.61
N GLY A 381 14.69 5.05 -15.65
CA GLY A 381 15.41 3.80 -15.56
C GLY A 381 16.43 3.59 -16.66
N TYR A 382 17.41 2.74 -16.36
CA TYR A 382 18.48 2.33 -17.24
C TYR A 382 18.65 0.82 -17.22
N ARG A 383 18.85 0.20 -18.41
CA ARG A 383 19.10 -1.24 -18.59
C ARG A 383 20.56 -1.48 -18.94
N PHE A 384 21.17 -2.51 -18.31
CA PHE A 384 22.57 -2.89 -18.50
C PHE A 384 22.78 -4.40 -18.39
#